data_167f443b0626b8176da6f600cdc2c40f
#
_entry.id   167f443b0626b8176da6f600cdc2c40f
#
_cell.length_a   1.000
_cell.length_b   1.000
_cell.length_c   1.000
_cell.angle_alpha   90.00
_cell.angle_beta   90.00
_cell.angle_gamma   90.00
#
_symmetry.space_group_name_H-M   'P 1'
#
loop_
_entity.id
_entity.type
_entity.pdbx_description
1 polymer ?
#
loop_
_entity_poly.entity_id
_entity_poly.type
_entity_poly.pdbx_seq_one_letter_code
_entity_poly.pdbx_strand_id
1 'polypeptide(L)'
;MLEAGILSVAYVNKLSLVNLSQDYLSTGRVDVSYYQYLGSSIRSVIYWAGTQGMIYLIIFSLGSLILYSVLYSTKLVPRFISAFGLIAAMALLSGSVLANIDVFAELSMLGLELIFALPIAIVEVMLSIWIIVKGFNQSAIASECA
;
A
#
# COMPACT_ATOMS: atom_id res chain seq x y z
N MET A 1 10.38 3.12 -4.17
CA MET A 1 10.78 2.48 -5.45
C MET A 1 10.21 1.08 -5.59
N LEU A 2 10.42 0.19 -4.62
CA LEU A 2 9.94 -1.22 -4.68
C LEU A 2 8.42 -1.31 -4.70
N GLU A 3 7.72 -0.48 -3.95
CA GLU A 3 6.26 -0.37 -3.92
C GLU A 3 5.67 0.01 -5.29
N ALA A 4 6.28 1.00 -5.96
CA ALA A 4 5.85 1.41 -7.30
C ALA A 4 6.01 0.27 -8.32
N GLY A 5 7.07 -0.53 -8.19
CA GLY A 5 7.28 -1.72 -9.03
C GLY A 5 6.18 -2.75 -8.83
N ILE A 6 5.83 -3.07 -7.58
CA ILE A 6 4.78 -4.05 -7.26
C ILE A 6 3.41 -3.57 -7.76
N LEU A 7 3.07 -2.30 -7.53
CA LEU A 7 1.84 -1.71 -8.04
C LEU A 7 1.79 -1.72 -9.57
N SER A 8 2.91 -1.45 -10.25
CA SER A 8 2.99 -1.50 -11.71
C SER A 8 2.64 -2.90 -12.24
N VAL A 9 3.11 -3.96 -11.58
CA VAL A 9 2.74 -5.34 -11.92
C VAL A 9 1.23 -5.55 -11.79
N ALA A 10 0.62 -5.08 -10.70
CA ALA A 10 -0.83 -5.21 -10.51
C ALA A 10 -1.62 -4.46 -11.59
N TYR A 11 -1.21 -3.24 -11.96
CA TYR A 11 -1.89 -2.45 -13.00
C TYR A 11 -1.72 -3.05 -14.39
N VAL A 12 -0.53 -3.55 -14.75
CA VAL A 12 -0.32 -4.26 -16.02
C VAL A 12 -1.21 -5.49 -16.11
N ASN A 13 -1.34 -6.26 -15.03
CA ASN A 13 -2.24 -7.41 -14.99
C ASN A 13 -3.73 -7.02 -15.08
N LYS A 14 -4.15 -5.87 -14.54
CA LYS A 14 -5.51 -5.34 -14.76
C LYS A 14 -5.79 -5.06 -16.23
N LEU A 15 -4.83 -4.45 -16.95
CA LEU A 15 -4.94 -4.21 -18.39
C LEU A 15 -4.97 -5.53 -19.17
N SER A 16 -4.16 -6.51 -18.78
CA SER A 16 -4.17 -7.87 -19.37
C SER A 16 -5.52 -8.55 -19.21
N LEU A 17 -6.20 -8.34 -18.08
CA LEU A 17 -7.55 -8.88 -17.84
C LEU A 17 -8.59 -8.26 -18.78
N VAL A 18 -8.47 -6.96 -19.07
CA VAL A 18 -9.34 -6.27 -20.05
C VAL A 18 -9.11 -6.86 -21.44
N ASN A 19 -7.84 -7.00 -21.88
CA ASN A 19 -7.51 -7.59 -23.17
C ASN A 19 -8.03 -9.04 -23.28
N LEU A 20 -7.85 -9.85 -22.24
CA LEU A 20 -8.38 -11.21 -22.19
C LEU A 20 -9.91 -11.25 -22.33
N SER A 21 -10.60 -10.29 -21.72
CA SER A 21 -12.07 -10.17 -21.83
C SER A 21 -12.49 -9.79 -23.26
N GLN A 22 -11.79 -8.88 -23.91
CA GLN A 22 -12.05 -8.50 -25.30
C GLN A 22 -11.80 -9.66 -26.25
N ASP A 23 -10.72 -10.41 -26.05
CA ASP A 23 -10.38 -11.57 -26.85
C ASP A 23 -11.45 -12.67 -26.73
N TYR A 24 -11.91 -12.94 -25.52
CA TYR A 24 -13.03 -13.86 -25.27
C TYR A 24 -14.31 -13.48 -26.02
N LEU A 25 -14.63 -12.19 -26.06
CA LEU A 25 -15.81 -11.70 -26.78
C LEU A 25 -15.64 -11.81 -28.30
N SER A 26 -14.44 -11.53 -28.84
CA SER A 26 -14.13 -11.59 -30.28
C SER A 26 -14.10 -13.02 -30.81
N THR A 27 -13.66 -13.99 -30.01
CA THR A 27 -13.52 -15.41 -30.40
C THR A 27 -14.85 -16.18 -30.37
N GLY A 28 -15.98 -15.50 -30.10
CA GLY A 28 -17.29 -16.12 -30.10
C GLY A 28 -17.58 -17.07 -28.94
N ARG A 29 -16.87 -16.88 -27.82
CA ARG A 29 -17.02 -17.62 -26.56
C ARG A 29 -16.68 -19.10 -26.67
N VAL A 30 -15.82 -19.46 -27.58
CA VAL A 30 -15.27 -20.81 -27.69
C VAL A 30 -14.26 -21.00 -26.57
N ASP A 31 -14.30 -22.13 -25.86
CA ASP A 31 -13.35 -22.50 -24.81
C ASP A 31 -13.44 -21.68 -23.50
N VAL A 32 -14.63 -21.64 -22.90
CA VAL A 32 -14.91 -20.93 -21.64
C VAL A 32 -13.95 -21.32 -20.51
N SER A 33 -13.55 -22.59 -20.41
CA SER A 33 -12.69 -23.10 -19.35
C SER A 33 -11.27 -22.54 -19.39
N TYR A 34 -10.72 -22.37 -20.59
CA TYR A 34 -9.39 -21.76 -20.79
C TYR A 34 -9.37 -20.30 -20.32
N TYR A 35 -10.37 -19.50 -20.74
CA TYR A 35 -10.47 -18.09 -20.33
C TYR A 35 -10.76 -17.92 -18.85
N GLN A 36 -11.53 -18.81 -18.24
CA GLN A 36 -11.75 -18.82 -16.80
C GLN A 36 -10.47 -19.11 -16.02
N TYR A 37 -9.68 -20.08 -16.45
CA TYR A 37 -8.41 -20.41 -15.82
C TYR A 37 -7.40 -19.26 -15.91
N LEU A 38 -7.22 -18.68 -17.10
CA LEU A 38 -6.34 -17.53 -17.29
C LEU A 38 -6.83 -16.32 -16.47
N GLY A 39 -8.10 -16.03 -16.51
CA GLY A 39 -8.69 -14.93 -15.74
C GLY A 39 -8.51 -15.09 -14.22
N SER A 40 -8.65 -16.30 -13.69
CA SER A 40 -8.42 -16.59 -12.28
C SER A 40 -6.95 -16.42 -11.89
N SER A 41 -6.02 -16.87 -12.75
CA SER A 41 -4.58 -16.71 -12.54
C SER A 41 -4.15 -15.24 -12.53
N ILE A 42 -4.61 -14.45 -13.49
CA ILE A 42 -4.34 -13.00 -13.54
C ILE A 42 -4.94 -12.30 -12.32
N ARG A 43 -6.17 -12.67 -11.92
CA ARG A 43 -6.83 -12.11 -10.74
C ARG A 43 -6.05 -12.40 -9.46
N SER A 44 -5.46 -13.58 -9.31
CA SER A 44 -4.64 -13.91 -8.14
C SER A 44 -3.39 -13.01 -8.06
N VAL A 45 -2.72 -12.73 -9.18
CA VAL A 45 -1.59 -11.79 -9.22
C VAL A 45 -2.04 -10.38 -8.83
N ILE A 46 -3.17 -9.91 -9.36
CA ILE A 46 -3.73 -8.61 -9.00
C ILE A 46 -4.05 -8.52 -7.50
N TYR A 47 -4.58 -9.60 -6.93
CA TYR A 47 -4.89 -9.66 -5.51
C TYR A 47 -3.62 -9.55 -4.64
N TRP A 48 -2.59 -10.36 -4.91
CA TRP A 48 -1.37 -10.37 -4.09
C TRP A 48 -0.49 -9.13 -4.26
N ALA A 49 -0.40 -8.58 -5.47
CA ALA A 49 0.42 -7.42 -5.80
C ALA A 49 -0.34 -6.08 -5.73
N GLY A 50 -1.67 -6.11 -5.58
CA GLY A 50 -2.49 -4.90 -5.50
C GLY A 50 -2.41 -4.20 -4.14
N THR A 51 -3.05 -3.04 -4.05
CA THR A 51 -3.10 -2.24 -2.82
C THR A 51 -3.77 -2.94 -1.64
N GLN A 52 -4.55 -3.97 -1.91
CA GLN A 52 -5.20 -4.85 -0.92
C GLN A 52 -4.38 -6.13 -0.66
N GLY A 53 -3.28 -6.32 -1.38
CA GLY A 53 -2.46 -7.50 -1.25
C GLY A 53 -1.54 -7.44 -0.03
N MET A 54 -1.42 -8.56 0.66
CA MET A 54 -0.56 -8.69 1.83
C MET A 54 0.89 -8.26 1.52
N ILE A 55 1.42 -8.64 0.36
CA ILE A 55 2.81 -8.33 -0.03
C ILE A 55 3.00 -6.82 -0.14
N TYR A 56 2.08 -6.13 -0.82
CA TYR A 56 2.12 -4.67 -0.94
C TYR A 56 2.05 -3.98 0.42
N LEU A 57 1.07 -4.36 1.25
CA LEU A 57 0.84 -3.75 2.56
C LEU A 57 2.01 -3.94 3.52
N ILE A 58 2.65 -5.12 3.52
CA ILE A 58 3.85 -5.37 4.34
C ILE A 58 5.02 -4.48 3.88
N ILE A 59 5.31 -4.44 2.59
CA ILE A 59 6.42 -3.64 2.05
C ILE A 59 6.17 -2.16 2.28
N PHE A 60 4.95 -1.69 2.06
CA PHE A 60 4.55 -0.31 2.32
C PHE A 60 4.69 0.04 3.81
N SER A 61 4.23 -0.82 4.71
CA SER A 61 4.33 -0.60 6.16
C SER A 61 5.78 -0.55 6.62
N LEU A 62 6.65 -1.44 6.12
CA LEU A 62 8.09 -1.43 6.44
C LEU A 62 8.76 -0.17 5.92
N GLY A 63 8.46 0.26 4.70
CA GLY A 63 8.95 1.52 4.13
C GLY A 63 8.51 2.73 4.95
N SER A 64 7.25 2.76 5.37
CA SER A 64 6.69 3.81 6.22
C SER A 64 7.34 3.82 7.61
N LEU A 65 7.58 2.65 8.22
CA LEU A 65 8.29 2.55 9.51
C LEU A 65 9.71 3.14 9.43
N ILE A 66 10.45 2.83 8.38
CA ILE A 66 11.79 3.37 8.16
C ILE A 66 11.69 4.89 7.98
N LEU A 67 10.81 5.37 7.11
CA LEU A 67 10.62 6.80 6.85
C LEU A 67 10.31 7.58 8.12
N TYR A 68 9.28 7.15 8.87
CA TYR A 68 8.87 7.86 10.09
C TYR A 68 9.88 7.74 11.21
N SER A 69 10.67 6.64 11.29
CA SER A 69 11.79 6.51 12.22
C SER A 69 12.88 7.54 11.93
N VAL A 70 13.24 7.71 10.67
CA VAL A 70 14.23 8.73 10.25
C VAL A 70 13.71 10.13 10.53
N LEU A 71 12.47 10.44 10.16
CA LEU A 71 11.87 11.76 10.42
C LEU A 71 11.78 12.09 11.91
N TYR A 72 11.53 11.08 12.76
CA TYR A 72 11.49 11.23 14.21
C TYR A 72 12.86 11.52 14.81
N SER A 73 13.90 10.79 14.36
CA SER A 73 15.26 10.94 14.85
C SER A 73 15.92 12.24 14.39
N THR A 74 15.73 12.60 13.12
CA THR A 74 16.33 13.80 12.52
C THR A 74 15.60 15.11 12.87
N LYS A 75 14.39 15.04 13.43
CA LYS A 75 13.54 16.22 13.76
C LYS A 75 13.28 17.16 12.57
N LEU A 76 13.36 16.63 11.36
CA LEU A 76 13.07 17.40 10.14
C LEU A 76 11.62 17.85 10.05
N VAL A 77 10.72 17.11 10.71
CA VAL A 77 9.30 17.36 10.81
C VAL A 77 8.91 17.33 12.30
N PRO A 78 7.82 18.01 12.72
CA PRO A 78 7.35 17.95 14.10
C PRO A 78 7.22 16.52 14.60
N ARG A 79 7.78 16.25 15.76
CA ARG A 79 7.84 14.90 16.34
C ARG A 79 6.48 14.22 16.46
N PHE A 80 5.39 14.99 16.65
CA PHE A 80 4.07 14.41 16.79
C PHE A 80 3.59 13.76 15.47
N ILE A 81 3.91 14.34 14.30
CA ILE A 81 3.57 13.77 12.98
C ILE A 81 4.33 12.45 12.78
N SER A 82 5.63 12.47 13.07
CA SER A 82 6.48 11.27 12.94
C SER A 82 6.08 10.17 13.92
N ALA A 83 5.76 10.50 15.18
CA ALA A 83 5.32 9.53 16.18
C ALA A 83 3.97 8.91 15.81
N PHE A 84 3.02 9.73 15.36
CA PHE A 84 1.72 9.24 14.90
C PHE A 84 1.87 8.38 13.64
N GLY A 85 2.76 8.75 12.73
CA GLY A 85 3.13 7.94 11.56
C GLY A 85 3.71 6.58 11.91
N LEU A 86 4.59 6.50 12.91
CA LEU A 86 5.12 5.23 13.42
C LEU A 86 4.01 4.32 13.97
N ILE A 87 3.11 4.88 14.78
CA ILE A 87 1.99 4.13 15.35
C ILE A 87 1.07 3.63 14.23
N ALA A 88 0.74 4.48 13.26
CA ALA A 88 -0.11 4.14 12.13
C ALA A 88 0.53 3.05 11.24
N ALA A 89 1.84 3.13 10.99
CA ALA A 89 2.57 2.13 10.21
C ALA A 89 2.65 0.77 10.94
N MET A 90 2.83 0.75 12.26
CA MET A 90 2.76 -0.47 13.07
C MET A 90 1.35 -1.06 13.07
N ALA A 91 0.32 -0.22 13.17
CA ALA A 91 -1.07 -0.65 13.10
C ALA A 91 -1.39 -1.28 11.74
N LEU A 92 -0.94 -0.66 10.64
CA LEU A 92 -1.13 -1.20 9.29
C LEU A 92 -0.41 -2.53 9.10
N LEU A 93 0.83 -2.65 9.59
CA LEU A 93 1.60 -3.90 9.52
C LEU A 93 0.90 -5.03 10.30
N SER A 94 0.46 -4.75 11.52
CA SER A 94 -0.28 -5.74 12.32
C SER A 94 -1.62 -6.09 11.69
N GLY A 95 -2.35 -5.12 11.17
CA GLY A 95 -3.62 -5.32 10.48
C GLY A 95 -3.49 -6.17 9.21
N SER A 96 -2.43 -5.94 8.41
CA SER A 96 -2.17 -6.73 7.20
C SER A 96 -1.86 -8.19 7.51
N VAL A 97 -1.20 -8.48 8.62
CA VAL A 97 -0.93 -9.85 9.07
C VAL A 97 -2.20 -10.49 9.63
N LEU A 98 -2.94 -9.78 10.48
CA LEU A 98 -4.17 -10.27 11.11
C LEU A 98 -5.28 -10.57 10.08
N ALA A 99 -5.41 -9.74 9.04
CA ALA A 99 -6.41 -9.94 7.98
C ALA A 99 -6.23 -11.25 7.20
N ASN A 100 -5.05 -11.87 7.26
CA ASN A 100 -4.77 -13.16 6.63
C ASN A 100 -4.94 -14.36 7.59
N ILE A 101 -5.36 -14.13 8.83
CA ILE A 101 -5.68 -15.19 9.79
C ILE A 101 -7.18 -15.48 9.69
N ASP A 102 -7.55 -16.74 9.48
CA ASP A 102 -8.94 -17.20 9.26
C ASP A 102 -9.95 -16.72 10.31
N VAL A 103 -9.49 -16.44 11.53
CA VAL A 103 -10.33 -15.94 12.65
C VAL A 103 -10.99 -14.59 12.33
N PHE A 104 -10.37 -13.77 11.46
CA PHE A 104 -10.88 -12.45 11.07
C PHE A 104 -11.53 -12.44 9.67
N ALA A 105 -11.59 -13.58 9.00
CA ALA A 105 -12.16 -13.70 7.65
C ALA A 105 -13.67 -13.32 7.60
N GLU A 106 -14.37 -13.42 8.72
CA GLU A 106 -15.78 -13.01 8.83
C GLU A 106 -16.00 -11.49 8.99
N LEU A 107 -14.99 -10.76 9.50
CA LEU A 107 -15.04 -9.30 9.42
C LEU A 107 -14.73 -8.90 7.97
N SER A 108 -15.69 -8.24 7.32
CA SER A 108 -15.54 -7.85 5.92
C SER A 108 -14.15 -7.25 5.69
N MET A 109 -13.38 -7.83 4.78
CA MET A 109 -12.01 -7.39 4.44
C MET A 109 -11.92 -5.87 4.28
N LEU A 110 -12.93 -5.25 3.68
CA LEU A 110 -13.10 -3.81 3.52
C LEU A 110 -13.10 -3.03 4.86
N GLY A 111 -13.68 -3.58 5.92
CA GLY A 111 -13.75 -2.89 7.22
C GLY A 111 -12.41 -2.88 7.93
N LEU A 112 -11.70 -4.00 7.95
CA LEU A 112 -10.37 -4.09 8.57
C LEU A 112 -9.35 -3.24 7.83
N GLU A 113 -9.33 -3.30 6.50
CA GLU A 113 -8.43 -2.49 5.67
C GLU A 113 -8.65 -0.99 5.91
N LEU A 114 -9.90 -0.52 5.94
CA LEU A 114 -10.21 0.88 6.19
C LEU A 114 -9.75 1.33 7.60
N ILE A 115 -9.99 0.54 8.63
CA ILE A 115 -9.61 0.89 10.00
C ILE A 115 -8.09 1.04 10.14
N PHE A 116 -7.30 0.15 9.52
CA PHE A 116 -5.85 0.18 9.62
C PHE A 116 -5.17 1.08 8.58
N ALA A 117 -5.75 1.26 7.40
CA ALA A 117 -5.19 2.11 6.36
C ALA A 117 -5.54 3.60 6.52
N LEU A 118 -6.68 3.92 7.14
CA LEU A 118 -7.12 5.31 7.31
C LEU A 118 -6.16 6.15 8.16
N PRO A 119 -5.62 5.67 9.31
CA PRO A 119 -4.66 6.44 10.08
C PRO A 119 -3.40 6.82 9.30
N ILE A 120 -2.83 5.88 8.52
CA ILE A 120 -1.62 6.17 7.75
C ILE A 120 -1.89 7.14 6.60
N ALA A 121 -3.04 7.03 5.93
CA ALA A 121 -3.45 7.97 4.90
C ALA A 121 -3.57 9.40 5.44
N ILE A 122 -4.15 9.56 6.63
CA ILE A 122 -4.24 10.87 7.30
C ILE A 122 -2.85 11.44 7.57
N VAL A 123 -1.93 10.62 8.09
CA VAL A 123 -0.56 11.08 8.37
C VAL A 123 0.18 11.48 7.11
N GLU A 124 0.03 10.75 6.02
CA GLU A 124 0.66 11.08 4.75
C GLU A 124 0.16 12.42 4.20
N VAL A 125 -1.15 12.68 4.28
CA VAL A 125 -1.73 13.98 3.92
C VAL A 125 -1.19 15.07 4.82
N MET A 126 -1.15 14.86 6.15
CA MET A 126 -0.60 15.83 7.10
C MET A 126 0.88 16.13 6.82
N LEU A 127 1.68 15.09 6.56
CA LEU A 127 3.09 15.23 6.22
C LEU A 127 3.28 16.01 4.92
N SER A 128 2.50 15.69 3.89
CA SER A 128 2.54 16.35 2.59
C SER A 128 2.20 17.83 2.71
N ILE A 129 1.12 18.16 3.42
CA ILE A 129 0.73 19.57 3.68
C ILE A 129 1.84 20.28 4.46
N TRP A 130 2.39 19.64 5.49
CA TRP A 130 3.45 20.24 6.28
C TRP A 130 4.68 20.58 5.42
N ILE A 131 5.14 19.65 4.59
CA ILE A 131 6.30 19.84 3.73
C ILE A 131 6.06 20.95 2.70
N ILE A 132 4.86 21.03 2.11
CA ILE A 132 4.49 22.07 1.14
C ILE A 132 4.46 23.46 1.79
N VAL A 133 3.88 23.57 2.99
CA VAL A 133 3.66 24.87 3.64
C VAL A 133 4.89 25.37 4.40
N LYS A 134 5.57 24.50 5.14
CA LYS A 134 6.68 24.88 6.03
C LYS A 134 8.04 24.35 5.61
N GLY A 135 8.10 23.34 4.75
CA GLY A 135 9.34 22.67 4.40
C GLY A 135 9.94 21.86 5.56
N PHE A 136 11.18 21.45 5.39
CA PHE A 136 11.96 20.79 6.45
C PHE A 136 12.54 21.81 7.43
N ASN A 137 12.72 21.41 8.67
CA ASN A 137 13.30 22.22 9.73
C ASN A 137 14.78 22.52 9.44
N GLN A 138 15.08 23.75 9.05
CA GLN A 138 16.44 24.17 8.67
C GLN A 138 17.45 24.11 9.83
N SER A 139 17.01 24.31 11.08
CA SER A 139 17.88 24.19 12.23
C SER A 139 18.34 22.74 12.49
N ALA A 140 17.54 21.76 12.12
CA ALA A 140 17.93 20.35 12.18
C ALA A 140 18.96 20.02 11.11
N ILE A 141 18.86 20.59 9.91
CA ILE A 141 19.82 20.38 8.81
C ILE A 141 21.17 21.01 9.17
N ALA A 142 21.18 22.20 9.75
CA ALA A 142 22.40 22.90 10.13
C ALA A 142 23.20 22.16 11.23
N SER A 143 22.53 21.44 12.12
CA SER A 143 23.18 20.69 13.20
C SER A 143 23.86 19.41 12.76
N GLU A 144 23.53 18.86 11.59
CA GLU A 144 24.21 17.67 11.02
C GLU A 144 25.46 18.03 10.19
N CYS A 145 25.60 19.31 9.79
CA CYS A 145 26.76 19.80 9.01
C CYS A 145 27.86 20.40 9.89
N ALA A 146 27.69 20.47 11.20
CA ALA A 146 28.66 20.98 12.18
C ALA A 146 29.33 19.85 12.94
#